data_afdbf6eeb9f60541d653abd9a92ec112
#
_entry.id   afdbf6eeb9f60541d653abd9a92ec112
#
_cell.length_a   1.000
_cell.length_b   1.000
_cell.length_c   1.000
_cell.angle_alpha   90.00
_cell.angle_beta   90.00
_cell.angle_gamma   90.00
#
_symmetry.space_group_name_H-M   'P 1'
#
loop_
_entity.id
_entity.type
_entity.pdbx_description
1 polymer ?
#
loop_
_entity_poly.entity_id
_entity_poly.type
_entity_poly.pdbx_seq_one_letter_code
_entity_poly.pdbx_strand_id
1 'polypeptide(L)'
;MNALPTSLLQRLLERPAPFALLYRPESNGPGLLDVIRGETLELHGLADLPLDEPGPGLPRHDLLALIPYRQIAERGFEALDDGTPLLALKVLEQELLPLEQALALLPNQALELSEEAFDLDDEAYAEVVGRVIADEIGRGEGANFVIKRRFQARIDGYATASALSFFRQLLLREKGAYWTFIVHTGERTLVGASPERHISVRDGLAVMNPISGTYRYPPAGPNLAEVMEFLDNRKEADELYMVVDEELKMMARICEDGGRVLGPYLKEMAHLAHTEYFIEGQTNRDVREV
;
A
#
# COMPACT_ATOMS: atom_id res chain seq x y z
N MET A 1 -4.19 38.88 -19.23
CA MET A 1 -3.93 37.90 -18.17
C MET A 1 -4.14 36.53 -18.79
N ASN A 2 -3.06 35.81 -19.09
CA ASN A 2 -3.19 34.41 -19.55
C ASN A 2 -3.71 33.60 -18.35
N ALA A 3 -4.88 32.98 -18.51
CA ALA A 3 -5.35 32.01 -17.53
C ALA A 3 -4.27 30.93 -17.37
N LEU A 4 -3.90 30.59 -16.16
CA LEU A 4 -3.04 29.45 -15.89
C LEU A 4 -3.69 28.20 -16.50
N PRO A 5 -2.92 27.30 -17.09
CA PRO A 5 -3.48 26.08 -17.65
C PRO A 5 -4.19 25.31 -16.53
N THR A 6 -5.39 24.79 -16.84
CA THR A 6 -6.18 23.98 -15.92
C THR A 6 -5.41 22.73 -15.56
N SER A 7 -5.19 22.43 -14.26
CA SER A 7 -4.44 21.26 -13.82
C SER A 7 -5.14 19.95 -14.25
N LEU A 8 -4.38 18.86 -14.34
CA LEU A 8 -4.94 17.53 -14.64
C LEU A 8 -6.00 17.14 -13.61
N LEU A 9 -5.75 17.44 -12.32
CA LEU A 9 -6.72 17.18 -11.26
C LEU A 9 -8.04 17.91 -11.48
N GLN A 10 -8.02 19.19 -11.86
CA GLN A 10 -9.25 19.94 -12.16
C GLN A 10 -10.03 19.28 -13.30
N ARG A 11 -9.34 18.89 -14.38
CA ARG A 11 -9.97 18.22 -15.51
C ARG A 11 -10.62 16.89 -15.13
N LEU A 12 -9.96 16.10 -14.23
CA LEU A 12 -10.50 14.84 -13.72
C LEU A 12 -11.73 15.04 -12.84
N LEU A 13 -11.76 16.11 -12.05
CA LEU A 13 -12.94 16.44 -11.22
C LEU A 13 -14.14 16.88 -12.06
N GLU A 14 -13.91 17.57 -13.19
CA GLU A 14 -14.96 18.01 -14.11
C GLU A 14 -15.45 16.88 -15.02
N ARG A 15 -14.54 15.99 -15.44
CA ARG A 15 -14.81 14.87 -16.36
C ARG A 15 -14.15 13.60 -15.83
N PRO A 16 -14.89 12.85 -15.01
CA PRO A 16 -14.35 11.61 -14.45
C PRO A 16 -13.90 10.63 -15.54
N ALA A 17 -12.71 10.09 -15.35
CA ALA A 17 -12.08 9.03 -16.16
C ALA A 17 -11.32 8.14 -15.18
N PRO A 18 -10.83 6.95 -15.56
CA PRO A 18 -9.93 6.19 -14.69
C PRO A 18 -8.70 7.01 -14.31
N PHE A 19 -8.37 7.03 -13.01
CA PHE A 19 -7.29 7.86 -12.47
C PHE A 19 -6.63 7.22 -11.25
N ALA A 20 -5.45 7.71 -10.91
CA ALA A 20 -4.82 7.51 -9.62
C ALA A 20 -4.24 8.83 -9.08
N LEU A 21 -4.36 9.03 -7.77
CA LEU A 21 -3.66 10.08 -7.03
C LEU A 21 -2.78 9.39 -6.00
N LEU A 22 -1.46 9.64 -6.05
CA LEU A 22 -0.48 8.98 -5.21
C LEU A 22 0.34 10.01 -4.45
N TYR A 23 0.28 9.97 -3.12
CA TYR A 23 1.21 10.72 -2.27
C TYR A 23 2.31 9.78 -1.80
N ARG A 24 3.54 10.00 -2.28
CA ARG A 24 4.70 9.16 -2.08
C ARG A 24 5.90 10.00 -1.64
N PRO A 25 5.94 10.42 -0.36
CA PRO A 25 6.94 11.38 0.11
C PRO A 25 8.38 10.89 0.01
N GLU A 26 8.62 9.59 0.13
CA GLU A 26 9.96 8.99 -0.04
C GLU A 26 10.45 9.00 -1.50
N SER A 27 9.53 8.93 -2.46
CA SER A 27 9.89 8.88 -3.89
C SER A 27 9.98 10.26 -4.55
N ASN A 28 9.02 11.15 -4.26
CA ASN A 28 8.88 12.45 -4.93
C ASN A 28 9.26 13.64 -4.04
N GLY A 29 9.61 13.38 -2.78
CA GLY A 29 9.76 14.40 -1.75
C GLY A 29 8.42 14.79 -1.12
N PRO A 30 8.46 15.39 0.08
CA PRO A 30 7.25 15.84 0.77
C PRO A 30 6.60 17.01 0.01
N GLY A 31 5.26 17.03 0.03
CA GLY A 31 4.49 18.12 -0.53
C GLY A 31 4.13 18.02 -2.00
N LEU A 32 4.40 16.89 -2.66
CA LEU A 32 4.01 16.63 -4.05
C LEU A 32 3.06 15.44 -4.15
N LEU A 33 2.04 15.57 -5.01
CA LEU A 33 1.07 14.54 -5.34
C LEU A 33 1.20 14.16 -6.82
N ASP A 34 1.35 12.86 -7.10
CA ASP A 34 1.19 12.36 -8.47
C ASP A 34 -0.29 12.36 -8.83
N VAL A 35 -0.63 12.98 -9.94
CA VAL A 35 -1.94 12.95 -10.56
C VAL A 35 -1.82 12.20 -11.88
N ILE A 36 -2.52 11.08 -12.00
CA ILE A 36 -2.42 10.17 -13.13
C ILE A 36 -3.82 9.98 -13.73
N ARG A 37 -3.94 10.15 -15.04
CA ARG A 37 -5.08 9.74 -15.84
C ARG A 37 -4.69 8.59 -16.75
N GLY A 38 -5.51 7.57 -16.81
CA GLY A 38 -5.23 6.40 -17.62
C GLY A 38 -6.46 5.77 -18.25
N GLU A 39 -6.24 4.63 -18.85
CA GLU A 39 -7.28 3.68 -19.26
C GLU A 39 -7.10 2.37 -18.51
N THR A 40 -8.21 1.74 -18.13
CA THR A 40 -8.18 0.47 -17.41
C THR A 40 -8.14 -0.68 -18.42
N LEU A 41 -7.15 -1.56 -18.24
CA LEU A 41 -7.00 -2.80 -19.00
C LEU A 41 -7.21 -3.98 -18.04
N GLU A 42 -7.95 -4.98 -18.49
CA GLU A 42 -8.01 -6.27 -17.83
C GLU A 42 -7.04 -7.23 -18.50
N LEU A 43 -6.20 -7.88 -17.71
CA LEU A 43 -5.09 -8.71 -18.18
C LEU A 43 -5.23 -10.14 -17.62
N HIS A 44 -4.63 -11.10 -18.30
CA HIS A 44 -4.67 -12.49 -17.87
C HIS A 44 -3.49 -12.85 -16.97
N GLY A 45 -2.30 -12.35 -17.28
CA GLY A 45 -1.07 -12.67 -16.58
C GLY A 45 -0.14 -11.49 -16.37
N LEU A 46 0.82 -11.62 -15.45
CA LEU A 46 1.82 -10.59 -15.17
C LEU A 46 2.69 -10.27 -16.39
N ALA A 47 2.93 -11.27 -17.26
CA ALA A 47 3.67 -11.08 -18.49
C ALA A 47 2.95 -10.16 -19.51
N ASP A 48 1.63 -9.99 -19.37
CA ASP A 48 0.82 -9.15 -20.26
C ASP A 48 0.86 -7.67 -19.87
N LEU A 49 1.52 -7.31 -18.75
CA LEU A 49 1.65 -5.92 -18.30
C LEU A 49 2.40 -5.10 -19.38
N PRO A 50 1.76 -4.06 -19.96
CA PRO A 50 2.33 -3.30 -21.06
C PRO A 50 3.33 -2.26 -20.56
N LEU A 51 4.60 -2.64 -20.43
CA LEU A 51 5.69 -1.72 -20.09
C LEU A 51 6.21 -1.06 -21.37
N ASP A 52 6.33 0.26 -21.33
CA ASP A 52 6.93 1.01 -22.42
C ASP A 52 8.47 0.91 -22.35
N GLU A 53 9.14 0.94 -23.50
CA GLU A 53 10.59 1.06 -23.54
C GLU A 53 11.04 2.40 -22.93
N PRO A 54 12.16 2.43 -22.17
CA PRO A 54 12.69 3.66 -21.63
C PRO A 54 12.97 4.68 -22.73
N GLY A 55 12.28 5.81 -22.69
CA GLY A 55 12.43 6.90 -23.65
C GLY A 55 13.19 8.09 -23.06
N PRO A 56 13.72 8.99 -23.91
CA PRO A 56 14.30 10.24 -23.45
C PRO A 56 13.20 11.15 -22.86
N GLY A 57 13.44 11.71 -21.69
CA GLY A 57 12.52 12.65 -21.04
C GLY A 57 12.54 12.55 -19.53
N LEU A 58 11.58 13.23 -18.90
CA LEU A 58 11.38 13.13 -17.46
C LEU A 58 10.82 11.73 -17.11
N PRO A 59 11.19 11.18 -15.97
CA PRO A 59 10.63 9.93 -15.47
C PRO A 59 9.10 10.01 -15.46
N ARG A 60 8.46 9.00 -16.03
CA ARG A 60 7.01 8.88 -16.08
C ARG A 60 6.59 7.48 -15.66
N HIS A 61 5.36 7.36 -15.18
CA HIS A 61 4.75 6.06 -14.96
C HIS A 61 4.23 5.50 -16.28
N ASP A 62 4.46 4.23 -16.56
CA ASP A 62 3.86 3.52 -17.68
C ASP A 62 2.47 3.01 -17.31
N LEU A 63 2.38 2.41 -16.14
CA LEU A 63 1.13 1.85 -15.62
C LEU A 63 1.12 1.77 -14.09
N LEU A 64 -0.07 1.58 -13.54
CA LEU A 64 -0.32 1.14 -12.17
C LEU A 64 -1.09 -0.17 -12.22
N ALA A 65 -0.50 -1.26 -11.71
CA ALA A 65 -1.14 -2.57 -11.67
C ALA A 65 -1.87 -2.80 -10.34
N LEU A 66 -3.07 -3.39 -10.41
CA LEU A 66 -3.84 -3.91 -9.31
C LEU A 66 -3.81 -5.43 -9.40
N ILE A 67 -2.89 -6.04 -8.68
CA ILE A 67 -2.58 -7.48 -8.76
C ILE A 67 -3.41 -8.22 -7.71
N PRO A 68 -4.36 -9.08 -8.10
CA PRO A 68 -5.11 -9.89 -7.15
C PRO A 68 -4.23 -10.99 -6.55
N TYR A 69 -4.53 -11.39 -5.31
CA TYR A 69 -3.74 -12.42 -4.61
C TYR A 69 -3.69 -13.74 -5.39
N ARG A 70 -4.78 -14.12 -6.08
CA ARG A 70 -4.83 -15.35 -6.90
C ARG A 70 -3.73 -15.42 -7.97
N GLN A 71 -3.11 -14.29 -8.32
CA GLN A 71 -2.06 -14.25 -9.35
C GLN A 71 -0.77 -14.97 -8.93
N ILE A 72 -0.59 -15.27 -7.62
CA ILE A 72 0.53 -16.11 -7.15
C ILE A 72 0.50 -17.51 -7.76
N ALA A 73 -0.65 -17.96 -8.28
CA ALA A 73 -0.74 -19.24 -9.00
C ALA A 73 0.19 -19.32 -10.23
N GLU A 74 0.54 -18.18 -10.85
CA GLU A 74 1.53 -18.13 -11.94
C GLU A 74 2.95 -18.52 -11.48
N ARG A 75 3.19 -18.47 -10.17
CA ARG A 75 4.46 -18.87 -9.53
C ARG A 75 4.41 -20.26 -8.92
N GLY A 76 3.32 -21.02 -9.19
CA GLY A 76 3.14 -22.39 -8.71
C GLY A 76 2.64 -22.50 -7.26
N PHE A 77 2.15 -21.41 -6.68
CA PHE A 77 1.52 -21.44 -5.36
C PHE A 77 0.03 -21.70 -5.48
N GLU A 78 -0.52 -22.45 -4.54
CA GLU A 78 -1.96 -22.61 -4.42
C GLU A 78 -2.61 -21.31 -3.94
N ALA A 79 -3.69 -20.92 -4.60
CA ALA A 79 -4.48 -19.77 -4.22
C ALA A 79 -5.94 -20.01 -4.53
N LEU A 80 -6.84 -19.50 -3.68
CA LEU A 80 -8.25 -19.48 -3.97
C LEU A 80 -8.50 -18.51 -5.13
N ASP A 81 -9.07 -19.01 -6.22
CA ASP A 81 -9.50 -18.15 -7.33
C ASP A 81 -10.87 -17.55 -7.00
N ASP A 82 -10.88 -16.29 -6.61
CA ASP A 82 -12.08 -15.52 -6.32
C ASP A 82 -12.61 -14.75 -7.53
N GLY A 83 -12.04 -14.97 -8.72
CA GLY A 83 -12.39 -14.31 -9.97
C GLY A 83 -12.01 -12.83 -10.04
N THR A 84 -11.25 -12.30 -9.07
CA THR A 84 -10.80 -10.90 -9.12
C THR A 84 -9.86 -10.68 -10.30
N PRO A 85 -10.12 -9.73 -11.22
CA PRO A 85 -9.30 -9.52 -12.38
C PRO A 85 -7.95 -8.86 -12.04
N LEU A 86 -6.91 -9.21 -12.80
CA LEU A 86 -5.68 -8.41 -12.88
C LEU A 86 -5.96 -7.17 -13.71
N LEU A 87 -5.86 -6.00 -13.09
CA LEU A 87 -6.12 -4.72 -13.74
C LEU A 87 -4.84 -3.91 -13.87
N ALA A 88 -4.68 -3.22 -14.99
CA ALA A 88 -3.67 -2.20 -15.17
C ALA A 88 -4.32 -0.87 -15.57
N LEU A 89 -3.99 0.19 -14.87
CA LEU A 89 -4.26 1.57 -15.29
C LEU A 89 -3.08 2.01 -16.14
N LYS A 90 -3.19 1.90 -17.49
CA LYS A 90 -2.18 2.39 -18.42
C LYS A 90 -2.20 3.91 -18.43
N VAL A 91 -1.04 4.52 -18.19
CA VAL A 91 -0.93 5.98 -18.02
C VAL A 91 -1.02 6.70 -19.35
N LEU A 92 -1.97 7.61 -19.48
CA LEU A 92 -2.15 8.49 -20.65
C LEU A 92 -1.62 9.91 -20.38
N GLU A 93 -1.89 10.43 -19.19
CA GLU A 93 -1.42 11.73 -18.74
C GLU A 93 -0.98 11.65 -17.28
N GLN A 94 0.05 12.42 -16.92
CA GLN A 94 0.47 12.57 -15.53
C GLN A 94 0.92 14.00 -15.25
N GLU A 95 0.77 14.42 -13.99
CA GLU A 95 1.18 15.71 -13.47
C GLU A 95 1.66 15.55 -12.04
N LEU A 96 2.74 16.26 -11.66
CA LEU A 96 3.10 16.45 -10.25
C LEU A 96 2.50 17.76 -9.78
N LEU A 97 1.60 17.68 -8.80
CA LEU A 97 0.87 18.81 -8.27
C LEU A 97 1.32 19.10 -6.83
N PRO A 98 1.57 20.36 -6.43
CA PRO A 98 1.77 20.70 -5.03
C PRO A 98 0.60 20.23 -4.17
N LEU A 99 0.90 19.57 -3.04
CA LEU A 99 -0.11 18.97 -2.16
C LEU A 99 -1.13 20.00 -1.67
N GLU A 100 -0.71 21.23 -1.36
CA GLU A 100 -1.60 22.30 -0.96
C GLU A 100 -2.62 22.64 -2.05
N GLN A 101 -2.19 22.67 -3.31
CA GLN A 101 -3.09 22.92 -4.44
C GLN A 101 -4.08 21.75 -4.61
N ALA A 102 -3.59 20.51 -4.48
CA ALA A 102 -4.46 19.34 -4.53
C ALA A 102 -5.51 19.38 -3.42
N LEU A 103 -5.12 19.66 -2.17
CA LEU A 103 -6.03 19.79 -1.03
C LEU A 103 -7.06 20.90 -1.19
N ALA A 104 -6.71 22.00 -1.89
CA ALA A 104 -7.67 23.06 -2.20
C ALA A 104 -8.72 22.65 -3.24
N LEU A 105 -8.38 21.73 -4.14
CA LEU A 105 -9.25 21.25 -5.22
C LEU A 105 -10.11 20.06 -4.79
N LEU A 106 -9.55 19.15 -3.96
CA LEU A 106 -10.22 17.94 -3.53
C LEU A 106 -11.49 18.25 -2.72
N PRO A 107 -12.61 17.53 -2.99
CA PRO A 107 -13.83 17.72 -2.22
C PRO A 107 -13.62 17.42 -0.73
N ASN A 108 -14.46 18.03 0.11
CA ASN A 108 -14.43 17.85 1.56
C ASN A 108 -15.87 17.66 2.07
N GLN A 109 -16.49 16.57 1.64
CA GLN A 109 -17.86 16.21 2.03
C GLN A 109 -17.82 15.33 3.28
N ALA A 110 -18.76 15.51 4.20
CA ALA A 110 -19.01 14.54 5.24
C ALA A 110 -19.56 13.25 4.61
N LEU A 111 -19.12 12.09 5.11
CA LEU A 111 -19.65 10.80 4.70
C LEU A 111 -20.67 10.34 5.71
N GLU A 112 -21.88 10.06 5.25
CA GLU A 112 -22.91 9.44 6.04
C GLU A 112 -22.84 7.93 5.82
N LEU A 113 -22.64 7.20 6.91
CA LEU A 113 -22.53 5.75 6.90
C LEU A 113 -23.80 5.14 7.47
N SER A 114 -24.21 4.03 6.89
CA SER A 114 -25.30 3.18 7.38
C SER A 114 -24.92 1.71 7.21
N GLU A 115 -25.67 0.81 7.84
CA GLU A 115 -25.43 -0.64 7.79
C GLU A 115 -23.99 -1.02 8.21
N GLU A 116 -23.51 -0.36 9.25
CA GLU A 116 -22.16 -0.58 9.76
C GLU A 116 -22.07 -1.92 10.51
N ALA A 117 -21.16 -2.80 10.08
CA ALA A 117 -20.94 -4.09 10.71
C ALA A 117 -19.53 -4.63 10.46
N PHE A 118 -19.03 -5.44 11.37
CA PHE A 118 -17.93 -6.34 11.08
C PHE A 118 -18.45 -7.65 10.47
N ASP A 119 -17.68 -8.26 9.58
CA ASP A 119 -18.01 -9.56 8.98
C ASP A 119 -17.96 -10.71 9.98
N LEU A 120 -17.19 -10.57 11.05
CA LEU A 120 -17.17 -11.44 12.23
C LEU A 120 -17.32 -10.57 13.47
N ASP A 121 -18.12 -10.99 14.45
CA ASP A 121 -18.14 -10.38 15.77
C ASP A 121 -16.86 -10.74 16.57
N ASP A 122 -16.72 -10.19 17.77
CA ASP A 122 -15.51 -10.37 18.59
C ASP A 122 -15.35 -11.83 19.06
N GLU A 123 -16.46 -12.51 19.38
CA GLU A 123 -16.46 -13.89 19.85
C GLU A 123 -16.06 -14.85 18.72
N ALA A 124 -16.70 -14.73 17.56
CA ALA A 124 -16.38 -15.54 16.38
C ALA A 124 -14.92 -15.33 15.90
N TYR A 125 -14.42 -14.08 15.98
CA TYR A 125 -13.03 -13.80 15.65
C TYR A 125 -12.07 -14.45 16.65
N ALA A 126 -12.35 -14.35 17.96
CA ALA A 126 -11.56 -14.98 19.00
C ALA A 126 -11.52 -16.52 18.87
N GLU A 127 -12.63 -17.15 18.47
CA GLU A 127 -12.67 -18.60 18.18
C GLU A 127 -11.76 -18.98 17.01
N VAL A 128 -11.75 -18.18 15.93
CA VAL A 128 -10.85 -18.38 14.77
C VAL A 128 -9.40 -18.31 15.22
N VAL A 129 -9.04 -17.25 15.99
CA VAL A 129 -7.69 -17.08 16.54
C VAL A 129 -7.30 -18.27 17.41
N GLY A 130 -8.20 -18.71 18.31
CA GLY A 130 -7.95 -19.85 19.19
C GLY A 130 -7.66 -21.14 18.41
N ARG A 131 -8.41 -21.40 17.35
CA ARG A 131 -8.17 -22.56 16.48
C ARG A 131 -6.83 -22.48 15.76
N VAL A 132 -6.47 -21.32 15.20
CA VAL A 132 -5.18 -21.11 14.53
C VAL A 132 -4.02 -21.35 15.51
N ILE A 133 -4.13 -20.86 16.74
CA ILE A 133 -3.11 -21.09 17.76
C ILE A 133 -2.98 -22.59 18.08
N ALA A 134 -4.11 -23.29 18.27
CA ALA A 134 -4.10 -24.68 18.71
C ALA A 134 -3.78 -25.67 17.57
N ASP A 135 -4.39 -25.46 16.40
CA ASP A 135 -4.39 -26.44 15.32
C ASP A 135 -3.30 -26.19 14.28
N GLU A 136 -2.88 -24.93 14.08
CA GLU A 136 -1.85 -24.60 13.10
C GLU A 136 -0.50 -24.35 13.79
N ILE A 137 -0.40 -23.30 14.63
CA ILE A 137 0.86 -22.93 15.31
C ILE A 137 1.27 -24.03 16.29
N GLY A 138 0.31 -24.55 17.08
CA GLY A 138 0.56 -25.61 18.06
C GLY A 138 1.00 -26.95 17.46
N ARG A 139 0.75 -27.18 16.16
CA ARG A 139 1.19 -28.37 15.42
C ARG A 139 2.42 -28.12 14.55
N GLY A 140 2.90 -26.85 14.49
CA GLY A 140 4.07 -26.51 13.71
C GLY A 140 3.84 -26.30 12.22
N GLU A 141 2.57 -26.08 11.80
CA GLU A 141 2.20 -25.81 10.41
C GLU A 141 2.66 -24.39 9.97
N GLY A 142 2.89 -23.50 10.93
CA GLY A 142 3.40 -22.17 10.70
C GLY A 142 3.72 -21.45 12.01
N ALA A 143 4.44 -20.35 11.94
CA ALA A 143 4.84 -19.55 13.09
C ALA A 143 4.00 -18.28 13.27
N ASN A 144 3.44 -17.74 12.18
CA ASN A 144 2.65 -16.53 12.16
C ASN A 144 1.54 -16.64 11.12
N PHE A 145 0.33 -16.18 11.47
CA PHE A 145 -0.84 -16.16 10.60
C PHE A 145 -1.54 -14.82 10.72
N VAL A 146 -1.83 -14.19 9.59
CA VAL A 146 -2.63 -12.97 9.53
C VAL A 146 -4.07 -13.33 9.22
N ILE A 147 -4.97 -13.08 10.17
CA ILE A 147 -6.39 -13.37 10.05
C ILE A 147 -7.11 -12.05 9.78
N LYS A 148 -7.68 -11.90 8.59
CA LYS A 148 -8.42 -10.67 8.26
C LYS A 148 -9.75 -10.59 8.98
N ARG A 149 -10.14 -9.35 9.32
CA ARG A 149 -11.49 -8.98 9.73
C ARG A 149 -11.90 -7.72 8.98
N ARG A 150 -13.09 -7.71 8.40
CA ARG A 150 -13.57 -6.60 7.58
C ARG A 150 -14.63 -5.81 8.32
N PHE A 151 -14.47 -4.49 8.33
CA PHE A 151 -15.56 -3.57 8.61
C PHE A 151 -16.24 -3.20 7.29
N GLN A 152 -17.56 -3.26 7.24
CA GLN A 152 -18.38 -2.94 6.10
C GLN A 152 -19.38 -1.87 6.49
N ALA A 153 -19.60 -0.93 5.59
CA ALA A 153 -20.63 0.09 5.75
C ALA A 153 -21.14 0.50 4.37
N ARG A 154 -22.38 0.99 4.32
CA ARG A 154 -22.89 1.68 3.15
C ARG A 154 -22.55 3.16 3.28
N ILE A 155 -22.07 3.77 2.20
CA ILE A 155 -21.95 5.22 2.10
C ILE A 155 -23.20 5.73 1.39
N ASP A 156 -24.05 6.45 2.12
CA ASP A 156 -25.29 6.95 1.58
C ASP A 156 -25.01 8.05 0.54
N GLY A 157 -25.68 7.95 -0.62
CA GLY A 157 -25.43 8.86 -1.74
C GLY A 157 -24.02 8.80 -2.33
N TYR A 158 -23.36 7.61 -2.28
CA TYR A 158 -21.99 7.46 -2.79
C TYR A 158 -21.81 7.99 -4.20
N ALA A 159 -20.74 8.77 -4.37
CA ALA A 159 -20.19 9.21 -5.64
C ALA A 159 -18.67 9.19 -5.56
N THR A 160 -17.95 9.34 -6.68
CA THR A 160 -16.48 9.42 -6.67
C THR A 160 -15.97 10.55 -5.76
N ALA A 161 -16.74 11.63 -5.62
CA ALA A 161 -16.44 12.72 -4.68
C ALA A 161 -16.41 12.27 -3.21
N SER A 162 -17.17 11.24 -2.83
CA SER A 162 -17.12 10.63 -1.49
C SER A 162 -15.76 9.99 -1.23
N ALA A 163 -15.26 9.18 -2.18
CA ALA A 163 -13.95 8.56 -2.09
C ALA A 163 -12.80 9.59 -2.09
N LEU A 164 -12.91 10.64 -2.92
CA LEU A 164 -11.96 11.74 -2.95
C LEU A 164 -11.94 12.53 -1.63
N SER A 165 -13.10 12.71 -0.98
CA SER A 165 -13.20 13.33 0.34
C SER A 165 -12.53 12.47 1.41
N PHE A 166 -12.71 11.15 1.35
CA PHE A 166 -12.03 10.22 2.24
C PHE A 166 -10.51 10.26 2.02
N PHE A 167 -10.05 10.20 0.77
CA PHE A 167 -8.62 10.34 0.43
C PHE A 167 -8.04 11.66 0.96
N ARG A 168 -8.77 12.77 0.82
CA ARG A 168 -8.36 14.06 1.39
C ARG A 168 -8.14 13.99 2.91
N GLN A 169 -8.99 13.27 3.64
CA GLN A 169 -8.82 13.08 5.08
C GLN A 169 -7.57 12.23 5.40
N LEU A 170 -7.27 11.21 4.60
CA LEU A 170 -6.01 10.47 4.75
C LEU A 170 -4.80 11.37 4.52
N LEU A 171 -4.77 12.17 3.45
CA LEU A 171 -3.66 13.10 3.18
C LEU A 171 -3.42 14.09 4.34
N LEU A 172 -4.46 14.46 5.08
CA LEU A 172 -4.36 15.42 6.18
C LEU A 172 -3.96 14.76 7.51
N ARG A 173 -4.30 13.50 7.71
CA ARG A 173 -4.21 12.84 9.02
C ARG A 173 -3.13 11.77 9.10
N GLU A 174 -2.81 11.11 7.98
CA GLU A 174 -1.78 10.09 7.96
C GLU A 174 -0.38 10.69 7.93
N LYS A 175 0.54 10.02 8.65
CA LYS A 175 1.96 10.35 8.69
C LYS A 175 2.76 9.05 8.61
N GLY A 176 3.94 9.11 8.00
CA GLY A 176 4.83 7.94 7.90
C GLY A 176 4.38 6.87 6.91
N ALA A 177 3.24 7.01 6.25
CA ALA A 177 2.84 6.10 5.20
C ALA A 177 3.83 6.15 4.03
N TYR A 178 4.22 4.97 3.53
CA TYR A 178 5.02 4.86 2.32
C TYR A 178 4.23 5.37 1.11
N TRP A 179 2.95 4.94 0.99
CA TRP A 179 2.00 5.45 0.01
C TRP A 179 0.68 5.81 0.68
N THR A 180 0.13 7.00 0.34
CA THR A 180 -1.29 7.32 0.53
C THR A 180 -1.88 7.49 -0.86
N PHE A 181 -2.94 6.75 -1.17
CA PHE A 181 -3.41 6.63 -2.55
C PHE A 181 -4.93 6.59 -2.69
N ILE A 182 -5.39 6.98 -3.87
CA ILE A 182 -6.70 6.65 -4.43
C ILE A 182 -6.49 6.18 -5.86
N VAL A 183 -7.10 5.06 -6.21
CA VAL A 183 -7.12 4.50 -7.56
C VAL A 183 -8.58 4.26 -7.96
N HIS A 184 -9.01 4.89 -9.04
CA HIS A 184 -10.34 4.72 -9.61
C HIS A 184 -10.25 4.08 -10.99
N THR A 185 -10.77 2.87 -11.13
CA THR A 185 -10.70 2.10 -12.38
C THR A 185 -11.86 2.37 -13.34
N GLY A 186 -12.78 3.26 -12.96
CA GLY A 186 -14.06 3.46 -13.64
C GLY A 186 -15.21 2.75 -12.93
N GLU A 187 -15.00 1.53 -12.46
CA GLU A 187 -16.01 0.74 -11.76
C GLU A 187 -15.74 0.65 -10.25
N ARG A 188 -14.48 0.55 -9.87
CA ARG A 188 -14.05 0.39 -8.48
C ARG A 188 -13.16 1.56 -8.06
N THR A 189 -13.21 1.89 -6.79
CA THR A 189 -12.34 2.89 -6.18
C THR A 189 -11.66 2.28 -4.96
N LEU A 190 -10.34 2.29 -4.96
CA LEU A 190 -9.51 1.87 -3.83
C LEU A 190 -8.89 3.11 -3.20
N VAL A 191 -9.01 3.23 -1.88
CA VAL A 191 -8.39 4.32 -1.10
C VAL A 191 -7.63 3.69 0.05
N GLY A 192 -6.41 4.14 0.28
CA GLY A 192 -5.61 3.56 1.34
C GLY A 192 -4.38 4.37 1.70
N ALA A 193 -3.77 3.97 2.83
CA ALA A 193 -2.47 4.38 3.27
C ALA A 193 -1.70 3.15 3.74
N SER A 194 -0.52 2.90 3.19
CA SER A 194 0.31 1.76 3.53
C SER A 194 1.61 2.21 4.17
N PRO A 195 1.99 1.70 5.35
CA PRO A 195 3.29 1.96 5.94
C PRO A 195 4.42 1.21 5.23
N GLU A 196 4.09 0.10 4.59
CA GLU A 196 5.03 -0.90 4.11
C GLU A 196 5.23 -0.82 2.59
N ARG A 197 6.47 -1.01 2.19
CA ARG A 197 6.86 -1.28 0.81
C ARG A 197 7.19 -2.76 0.71
N HIS A 198 6.41 -3.53 -0.06
CA HIS A 198 6.79 -4.91 -0.31
C HIS A 198 8.16 -4.96 -1.00
N ILE A 199 8.28 -4.31 -2.16
CA ILE A 199 9.56 -4.16 -2.86
C ILE A 199 9.52 -2.92 -3.77
N SER A 200 10.67 -2.27 -3.91
CA SER A 200 10.90 -1.29 -4.97
C SER A 200 12.19 -1.60 -5.69
N VAL A 201 12.23 -1.34 -7.00
CA VAL A 201 13.45 -1.45 -7.81
C VAL A 201 13.67 -0.12 -8.51
N ARG A 202 14.86 0.48 -8.30
CA ARG A 202 15.26 1.72 -8.95
C ARG A 202 16.73 1.63 -9.31
N ASP A 203 17.05 1.84 -10.58
CA ASP A 203 18.44 1.82 -11.08
C ASP A 203 19.20 0.52 -10.69
N GLY A 204 18.49 -0.61 -10.73
CA GLY A 204 19.02 -1.91 -10.33
C GLY A 204 19.09 -2.17 -8.83
N LEU A 205 18.78 -1.19 -7.97
CA LEU A 205 18.69 -1.37 -6.52
C LEU A 205 17.28 -1.80 -6.14
N ALA A 206 17.16 -3.03 -5.64
CA ALA A 206 15.95 -3.55 -5.01
C ALA A 206 15.98 -3.23 -3.51
N VAL A 207 14.84 -2.78 -2.97
CA VAL A 207 14.68 -2.46 -1.55
C VAL A 207 13.36 -3.00 -1.04
N MET A 208 13.39 -3.81 0.03
CA MET A 208 12.24 -4.22 0.82
C MET A 208 12.30 -3.54 2.20
N ASN A 209 11.17 -3.32 2.84
CA ASN A 209 11.17 -2.85 4.23
C ASN A 209 10.19 -3.65 5.08
N PRO A 210 10.61 -4.84 5.58
CA PRO A 210 9.82 -5.62 6.51
C PRO A 210 9.48 -4.82 7.77
N ILE A 211 8.20 -4.80 8.08
CA ILE A 211 7.61 -4.13 9.24
C ILE A 211 6.99 -5.18 10.15
N SER A 212 7.23 -5.08 11.45
CA SER A 212 6.62 -5.92 12.45
C SER A 212 6.37 -5.14 13.73
N GLY A 213 5.65 -5.75 14.67
CA GLY A 213 5.29 -5.12 15.93
C GLY A 213 4.46 -3.85 15.77
N THR A 214 3.66 -3.54 16.77
CA THR A 214 2.84 -2.32 16.74
C THR A 214 2.75 -1.74 18.13
N TYR A 215 3.39 -0.60 18.35
CA TYR A 215 3.18 0.23 19.53
C TYR A 215 2.10 1.26 19.23
N ARG A 216 0.92 1.07 19.81
CA ARG A 216 -0.20 2.03 19.69
C ARG A 216 0.00 3.18 20.66
N TYR A 217 -0.06 4.40 20.17
CA TYR A 217 0.07 5.57 21.03
C TYR A 217 -1.14 5.69 21.96
N PRO A 218 -0.91 5.89 23.27
CA PRO A 218 -1.99 6.23 24.18
C PRO A 218 -2.59 7.61 23.84
N PRO A 219 -3.78 7.97 24.33
CA PRO A 219 -4.40 9.26 24.04
C PRO A 219 -3.53 10.49 24.37
N ALA A 220 -2.60 10.35 25.32
CA ALA A 220 -1.64 11.39 25.69
C ALA A 220 -0.44 11.50 24.73
N GLY A 221 -0.37 10.65 23.71
CA GLY A 221 0.76 10.52 22.81
C GLY A 221 1.82 9.52 23.31
N PRO A 222 2.83 9.19 22.46
CA PRO A 222 3.88 8.25 22.82
C PRO A 222 4.73 8.77 23.98
N ASN A 223 5.21 7.87 24.84
CA ASN A 223 6.19 8.19 25.87
C ASN A 223 7.39 7.24 25.79
N LEU A 224 8.55 7.74 26.19
CA LEU A 224 9.81 7.02 26.04
C LEU A 224 9.82 5.69 26.80
N ALA A 225 9.23 5.64 28.00
CA ALA A 225 9.25 4.42 28.83
C ALA A 225 8.49 3.27 28.14
N GLU A 226 7.30 3.55 27.62
CA GLU A 226 6.50 2.55 26.90
C GLU A 226 7.14 2.15 25.56
N VAL A 227 7.76 3.09 24.85
CA VAL A 227 8.53 2.77 23.62
C VAL A 227 9.69 1.85 23.95
N MET A 228 10.42 2.10 25.03
CA MET A 228 11.52 1.22 25.45
C MET A 228 11.03 -0.16 25.87
N GLU A 229 9.90 -0.26 26.59
CA GLU A 229 9.27 -1.54 26.93
C GLU A 229 8.85 -2.32 25.67
N PHE A 230 8.26 -1.63 24.67
CA PHE A 230 7.90 -2.23 23.39
C PHE A 230 9.14 -2.77 22.65
N LEU A 231 10.23 -2.00 22.59
CA LEU A 231 11.46 -2.41 21.91
C LEU A 231 12.20 -3.54 22.63
N ASP A 232 12.05 -3.66 23.98
CA ASP A 232 12.62 -4.75 24.78
C ASP A 232 11.72 -6.01 24.81
N ASN A 233 10.54 -5.95 24.19
CA ASN A 233 9.62 -7.06 24.15
C ASN A 233 10.12 -8.17 23.23
N ARG A 234 10.45 -9.31 23.84
CA ARG A 234 11.02 -10.46 23.10
C ARG A 234 10.10 -10.99 22.00
N LYS A 235 8.78 -11.01 22.24
CA LYS A 235 7.81 -11.47 21.24
C LYS A 235 7.87 -10.58 20.00
N GLU A 236 7.90 -9.25 20.17
CA GLU A 236 7.99 -8.31 19.06
C GLU A 236 9.34 -8.41 18.30
N ALA A 237 10.43 -8.63 19.03
CA ALA A 237 11.75 -8.84 18.44
C ALA A 237 11.83 -10.16 17.65
N ASP A 238 11.32 -11.27 18.20
CA ASP A 238 11.30 -12.58 17.55
C ASP A 238 10.45 -12.54 16.27
N GLU A 239 9.30 -11.84 16.30
CA GLU A 239 8.44 -11.65 15.12
C GLU A 239 9.14 -10.86 14.03
N LEU A 240 9.79 -9.76 14.37
CA LEU A 240 10.56 -8.94 13.43
C LEU A 240 11.69 -9.74 12.77
N TYR A 241 12.46 -10.52 13.55
CA TYR A 241 13.52 -11.37 13.00
C TYR A 241 12.99 -12.44 12.04
N MET A 242 11.83 -13.02 12.34
CA MET A 242 11.20 -14.00 11.46
C MET A 242 10.81 -13.38 10.12
N VAL A 243 10.21 -12.19 10.11
CA VAL A 243 9.81 -11.48 8.89
C VAL A 243 11.05 -11.09 8.07
N VAL A 244 12.10 -10.57 8.72
CA VAL A 244 13.36 -10.21 8.06
C VAL A 244 14.03 -11.45 7.44
N ASP A 245 14.03 -12.60 8.12
CA ASP A 245 14.61 -13.84 7.60
C ASP A 245 13.89 -14.33 6.33
N GLU A 246 12.56 -14.28 6.30
CA GLU A 246 11.79 -14.66 5.13
C GLU A 246 11.99 -13.69 3.95
N GLU A 247 11.95 -12.39 4.19
CA GLU A 247 12.18 -11.40 3.14
C GLU A 247 13.63 -11.39 2.63
N LEU A 248 14.60 -11.69 3.49
CA LEU A 248 15.98 -11.88 3.07
C LEU A 248 16.14 -13.09 2.13
N LYS A 249 15.40 -14.18 2.38
CA LYS A 249 15.33 -15.33 1.46
C LYS A 249 14.68 -14.96 0.13
N MET A 250 13.63 -14.11 0.13
CA MET A 250 13.03 -13.61 -1.10
C MET A 250 14.04 -12.75 -1.86
N MET A 251 14.73 -11.82 -1.19
CA MET A 251 15.74 -10.97 -1.79
C MET A 251 16.88 -11.79 -2.42
N ALA A 252 17.33 -12.88 -1.75
CA ALA A 252 18.34 -13.78 -2.27
C ALA A 252 17.95 -14.51 -3.56
N ARG A 253 16.66 -14.58 -3.89
CA ARG A 253 16.18 -15.20 -5.15
C ARG A 253 16.22 -14.24 -6.33
N ILE A 254 16.17 -12.94 -6.08
CA ILE A 254 16.04 -11.91 -7.10
C ILE A 254 17.29 -11.04 -7.26
N CYS A 255 18.18 -11.02 -6.26
CA CYS A 255 19.42 -10.24 -6.26
C CYS A 255 20.65 -11.12 -6.46
N GLU A 256 21.67 -10.57 -7.14
CA GLU A 256 22.89 -11.30 -7.51
C GLU A 256 23.71 -11.72 -6.28
N ASP A 257 23.88 -10.83 -5.32
CA ASP A 257 24.69 -11.03 -4.11
C ASP A 257 23.84 -11.24 -2.84
N GLY A 258 22.55 -11.56 -3.00
CA GLY A 258 21.61 -11.64 -1.89
C GLY A 258 21.18 -10.28 -1.39
N GLY A 259 20.85 -10.18 -0.08
CA GLY A 259 20.37 -8.96 0.54
C GLY A 259 21.26 -8.46 1.68
N ARG A 260 21.38 -7.15 1.81
CA ARG A 260 22.01 -6.48 2.95
C ARG A 260 20.93 -5.92 3.86
N VAL A 261 20.95 -6.31 5.14
CA VAL A 261 20.01 -5.84 6.16
C VAL A 261 20.52 -4.58 6.82
N LEU A 262 19.66 -3.55 6.94
CA LEU A 262 19.92 -2.28 7.61
C LEU A 262 18.84 -2.03 8.66
N GLY A 263 19.21 -1.69 9.87
CA GLY A 263 18.28 -1.43 10.99
C GLY A 263 18.72 -2.15 12.28
N PRO A 264 17.80 -2.32 13.26
CA PRO A 264 16.38 -1.94 13.19
C PRO A 264 16.14 -0.42 13.29
N TYR A 265 14.98 0.00 12.79
CA TYR A 265 14.47 1.37 12.89
C TYR A 265 13.09 1.38 13.53
N LEU A 266 12.69 2.54 14.06
CA LEU A 266 11.32 2.80 14.50
C LEU A 266 10.60 3.62 13.44
N LYS A 267 9.55 3.07 12.86
CA LYS A 267 8.71 3.75 11.88
C LYS A 267 7.54 4.42 12.59
N GLU A 268 7.61 5.73 12.70
CA GLU A 268 6.56 6.54 13.33
C GLU A 268 5.41 6.80 12.35
N MET A 269 4.19 6.48 12.78
CA MET A 269 2.94 6.76 12.09
C MET A 269 2.12 7.80 12.87
N ALA A 270 0.93 8.17 12.37
CA ALA A 270 0.08 9.16 13.03
C ALA A 270 -0.40 8.74 14.43
N HIS A 271 -0.69 7.46 14.64
CA HIS A 271 -1.31 6.93 15.86
C HIS A 271 -0.60 5.72 16.47
N LEU A 272 0.51 5.33 15.89
CA LEU A 272 1.27 4.16 16.30
C LEU A 272 2.71 4.25 15.79
N ALA A 273 3.58 3.33 16.25
CA ALA A 273 4.87 3.07 15.64
C ALA A 273 5.06 1.58 15.40
N HIS A 274 5.83 1.26 14.36
CA HIS A 274 6.29 -0.08 14.03
C HIS A 274 7.80 -0.20 14.19
N THR A 275 8.28 -1.42 14.35
CA THR A 275 9.67 -1.75 14.10
C THR A 275 9.84 -2.15 12.63
N GLU A 276 10.95 -1.71 12.00
CA GLU A 276 11.24 -2.04 10.60
C GLU A 276 12.74 -2.29 10.37
N TYR A 277 13.03 -3.06 9.31
CA TYR A 277 14.35 -3.12 8.70
C TYR A 277 14.25 -2.68 7.23
N PHE A 278 15.40 -2.37 6.62
CA PHE A 278 15.53 -2.33 5.18
C PHE A 278 16.40 -3.49 4.72
N ILE A 279 16.01 -4.10 3.60
CA ILE A 279 16.81 -5.12 2.92
C ILE A 279 17.07 -4.60 1.52
N GLU A 280 18.36 -4.45 1.18
CA GLU A 280 18.81 -3.88 -0.09
C GLU A 280 19.63 -4.90 -0.87
N GLY A 281 19.48 -4.95 -2.19
CA GLY A 281 20.26 -5.83 -3.06
C GLY A 281 20.26 -5.36 -4.50
N GLN A 282 21.24 -5.78 -5.29
CA GLN A 282 21.32 -5.45 -6.72
C GLN A 282 20.58 -6.51 -7.56
N THR A 283 19.78 -6.07 -8.51
CA THR A 283 19.04 -6.94 -9.43
C THR A 283 19.04 -6.36 -10.84
N ASN A 284 19.08 -7.25 -11.83
CA ASN A 284 18.92 -6.93 -13.24
C ASN A 284 17.67 -7.58 -13.86
N ARG A 285 16.80 -8.14 -13.00
CA ARG A 285 15.59 -8.84 -13.44
C ARG A 285 14.55 -7.88 -13.97
N ASP A 286 13.74 -8.39 -14.89
CA ASP A 286 12.51 -7.70 -15.32
C ASP A 286 11.59 -7.51 -14.10
N VAL A 287 11.01 -6.32 -13.97
CA VAL A 287 10.14 -5.98 -12.83
C VAL A 287 8.89 -6.86 -12.73
N ARG A 288 8.49 -7.53 -13.84
CA ARG A 288 7.39 -8.50 -13.85
C ARG A 288 7.78 -9.85 -13.25
N GLU A 289 9.08 -10.09 -13.05
CA GLU A 289 9.64 -11.33 -12.48
C GLU A 289 10.05 -11.16 -11.01
N VAL A 290 10.15 -9.92 -10.56
CA VAL A 290 10.44 -9.55 -9.18
C VAL A 290 9.17 -9.56 -8.35
#